data_cf659526ab52eaf4b678317b5371da80
#
_entry.id   cf659526ab52eaf4b678317b5371da80
#
_cell.length_a   1.000
_cell.length_b   1.000
_cell.length_c   1.000
_cell.angle_alpha   90.00
_cell.angle_beta   90.00
_cell.angle_gamma   90.00
#
_symmetry.space_group_name_H-M   'P 1'
#
loop_
_entity.id
_entity.type
_entity.pdbx_description
1 polymer ?
#
loop_
_entity_poly.entity_id
_entity_poly.type
_entity_poly.pdbx_seq_one_letter_code
_entity_poly.pdbx_strand_id
1 'polypeptide(L)'
;MANSIAHGVRSTANQVLAGIDLTGQCILVTGCNSGIGFETMNALAANGARVIGLARSWARAKDACAEVGPRTIPIACDLADLDSVAAAAKAIRELQVPLDAIIANAGIGNPSTLQTRYGVELQFLVNHIGHFSLVNQLTDLVRDGTGRIVMVSSSASVMHAPREGIMFDNLDGDRFYDPMTFYGQSKFAVALYAKELSRRLRGRGIAVNSLHPGATRGTGLRKNVGLPLRVVLSPMQLFMKSASQGAATQTLLAASPLVTGITGEYWSDCRIAEGNPLLTDSNLAKRLWKVSAHIVAANNLSPSKSTLGTARMRRASKVAAIK
;
A
#
# COMPACT_ATOMS: atom_id res chain seq x y z
N MET A 1 -14.07 14.83 25.28
CA MET A 1 -15.04 13.75 25.03
C MET A 1 -14.63 13.12 23.70
N ALA A 2 -14.16 11.89 23.67
CA ALA A 2 -13.86 11.20 22.43
C ALA A 2 -15.19 10.94 21.72
N ASN A 3 -15.44 11.60 20.59
CA ASN A 3 -16.57 11.29 19.73
C ASN A 3 -16.47 9.80 19.36
N SER A 4 -17.40 8.98 19.81
CA SER A 4 -17.46 7.58 19.43
C SER A 4 -17.67 7.51 17.92
N ILE A 5 -16.70 6.96 17.18
CA ILE A 5 -16.84 6.75 15.75
C ILE A 5 -17.96 5.73 15.54
N ALA A 6 -19.08 6.17 14.98
CA ALA A 6 -20.26 5.32 14.74
C ALA A 6 -20.05 4.23 13.67
N HIS A 7 -18.85 4.23 13.04
CA HIS A 7 -18.49 3.28 11.97
C HIS A 7 -17.77 2.05 12.52
N GLY A 8 -17.88 0.92 11.82
CA GLY A 8 -17.29 -0.36 12.24
C GLY A 8 -17.14 -1.36 11.09
N VAL A 9 -17.01 -2.63 11.42
CA VAL A 9 -16.67 -3.75 10.52
C VAL A 9 -17.52 -3.84 9.24
N ARG A 10 -18.79 -3.46 9.30
CA ARG A 10 -19.73 -3.50 8.16
C ARG A 10 -19.89 -2.17 7.42
N SER A 11 -19.30 -1.10 7.91
CA SER A 11 -19.39 0.20 7.25
C SER A 11 -18.75 0.16 5.87
N THR A 12 -19.35 0.86 4.92
CA THR A 12 -18.83 1.02 3.55
C THR A 12 -18.14 2.37 3.38
N ALA A 13 -17.36 2.52 2.32
CA ALA A 13 -16.70 3.79 1.98
C ALA A 13 -17.72 4.95 1.87
N ASN A 14 -18.87 4.72 1.22
CA ASN A 14 -19.91 5.74 1.09
C ASN A 14 -20.56 6.11 2.44
N GLN A 15 -20.75 5.14 3.33
CA GLN A 15 -21.32 5.43 4.66
C GLN A 15 -20.38 6.28 5.52
N VAL A 16 -19.07 6.07 5.44
CA VAL A 16 -18.09 6.89 6.21
C VAL A 16 -17.94 8.31 5.66
N LEU A 17 -18.37 8.56 4.43
CA LEU A 17 -18.38 9.87 3.79
C LEU A 17 -19.77 10.53 3.79
N ALA A 18 -20.81 9.88 4.30
CA ALA A 18 -22.16 10.44 4.28
C ALA A 18 -22.20 11.81 4.95
N GLY A 19 -22.65 12.83 4.19
CA GLY A 19 -22.73 14.22 4.65
C GLY A 19 -21.39 14.97 4.64
N ILE A 20 -20.31 14.41 4.10
CA ILE A 20 -19.01 15.07 3.98
C ILE A 20 -18.86 15.59 2.55
N ASP A 21 -18.72 16.90 2.38
CA ASP A 21 -18.37 17.53 1.10
C ASP A 21 -16.85 17.61 0.95
N LEU A 22 -16.34 17.01 -0.11
CA LEU A 22 -14.91 16.99 -0.46
C LEU A 22 -14.59 17.91 -1.64
N THR A 23 -15.52 18.81 -2.01
CA THR A 23 -15.30 19.78 -3.09
C THR A 23 -14.04 20.61 -2.80
N GLY A 24 -13.16 20.74 -3.78
CA GLY A 24 -11.89 21.45 -3.66
C GLY A 24 -10.75 20.64 -3.07
N GLN A 25 -10.99 19.42 -2.57
CA GLN A 25 -9.93 18.52 -2.11
C GLN A 25 -9.34 17.70 -3.27
N CYS A 26 -8.04 17.45 -3.21
CA CYS A 26 -7.29 16.62 -4.14
C CYS A 26 -6.67 15.43 -3.39
N ILE A 27 -7.06 14.21 -3.76
CA ILE A 27 -6.68 12.98 -3.06
C ILE A 27 -6.04 12.00 -4.05
N LEU A 28 -4.87 11.48 -3.70
CA LEU A 28 -4.16 10.48 -4.49
C LEU A 28 -4.45 9.07 -3.98
N VAL A 29 -4.75 8.14 -4.91
CA VAL A 29 -5.02 6.72 -4.59
C VAL A 29 -4.17 5.82 -5.48
N THR A 30 -3.31 4.99 -4.89
CA THR A 30 -2.58 3.95 -5.63
C THR A 30 -3.40 2.67 -5.76
N GLY A 31 -3.30 1.98 -6.92
CA GLY A 31 -4.06 0.74 -7.17
C GLY A 31 -5.55 1.00 -7.39
N CYS A 32 -5.89 2.10 -8.07
CA CYS A 32 -7.26 2.57 -8.30
C CYS A 32 -8.08 1.70 -9.28
N ASN A 33 -7.45 0.74 -9.95
CA ASN A 33 -8.07 0.03 -11.09
C ASN A 33 -8.88 -1.20 -10.70
N SER A 34 -8.98 -1.55 -9.43
CA SER A 34 -9.77 -2.70 -8.97
C SER A 34 -9.96 -2.73 -7.45
N GLY A 35 -10.96 -3.49 -7.00
CA GLY A 35 -11.15 -3.84 -5.60
C GLY A 35 -11.25 -2.63 -4.67
N ILE A 36 -10.52 -2.67 -3.56
CA ILE A 36 -10.57 -1.64 -2.50
C ILE A 36 -10.17 -0.26 -3.03
N GLY A 37 -9.12 -0.19 -3.88
CA GLY A 37 -8.65 1.09 -4.43
C GLY A 37 -9.66 1.74 -5.37
N PHE A 38 -10.36 0.95 -6.18
CA PHE A 38 -11.43 1.43 -7.06
C PHE A 38 -12.61 1.98 -6.24
N GLU A 39 -13.09 1.22 -5.26
CA GLU A 39 -14.18 1.65 -4.38
C GLU A 39 -13.83 2.92 -3.57
N THR A 40 -12.56 3.05 -3.17
CA THR A 40 -12.06 4.26 -2.51
C THR A 40 -12.11 5.46 -3.45
N MET A 41 -11.56 5.32 -4.67
CA MET A 41 -11.58 6.38 -5.69
C MET A 41 -13.02 6.79 -6.00
N ASN A 42 -13.90 5.83 -6.22
CA ASN A 42 -15.30 6.06 -6.54
C ASN A 42 -16.03 6.81 -5.41
N ALA A 43 -15.88 6.37 -4.16
CA ALA A 43 -16.52 7.02 -3.01
C ALA A 43 -16.02 8.47 -2.81
N LEU A 44 -14.73 8.71 -2.93
CA LEU A 44 -14.14 10.06 -2.79
C LEU A 44 -14.62 11.00 -3.91
N ALA A 45 -14.61 10.53 -5.16
CA ALA A 45 -15.08 11.33 -6.31
C ALA A 45 -16.58 11.63 -6.25
N ALA A 46 -17.40 10.66 -5.81
CA ALA A 46 -18.84 10.84 -5.62
C ALA A 46 -19.16 11.91 -4.56
N ASN A 47 -18.27 12.10 -3.57
CA ASN A 47 -18.40 13.14 -2.55
C ASN A 47 -17.67 14.46 -2.89
N GLY A 48 -17.29 14.67 -4.16
CA GLY A 48 -16.79 15.95 -4.67
C GLY A 48 -15.28 16.06 -4.82
N ALA A 49 -14.48 15.13 -4.29
CA ALA A 49 -13.03 15.20 -4.40
C ALA A 49 -12.54 15.05 -5.84
N ARG A 50 -11.47 15.76 -6.18
CA ARG A 50 -10.62 15.42 -7.33
C ARG A 50 -9.71 14.27 -6.92
N VAL A 51 -9.74 13.14 -7.63
CA VAL A 51 -8.94 11.97 -7.28
C VAL A 51 -7.90 11.68 -8.35
N ILE A 52 -6.63 11.67 -7.95
CA ILE A 52 -5.53 11.22 -8.81
C ILE A 52 -5.44 9.69 -8.65
N GLY A 53 -5.87 8.97 -9.68
CA GLY A 53 -5.91 7.51 -9.69
C GLY A 53 -4.65 6.91 -10.31
N LEU A 54 -3.85 6.20 -9.52
CA LEU A 54 -2.64 5.52 -9.99
C LEU A 54 -2.88 4.04 -10.21
N ALA A 55 -2.48 3.54 -11.38
CA ALA A 55 -2.42 2.11 -11.68
C ALA A 55 -1.11 1.76 -12.40
N ARG A 56 -0.76 0.48 -12.43
CA ARG A 56 0.50 -0.01 -13.01
C ARG A 56 0.73 0.39 -14.47
N SER A 57 -0.33 0.60 -15.25
CA SER A 57 -0.23 1.12 -16.62
C SER A 57 -1.25 2.23 -16.85
N TRP A 58 -0.95 3.11 -17.79
CA TRP A 58 -1.84 4.22 -18.15
C TRP A 58 -3.22 3.74 -18.63
N ALA A 59 -3.28 2.66 -19.42
CA ALA A 59 -4.56 2.12 -19.88
C ALA A 59 -5.45 1.72 -18.68
N ARG A 60 -4.91 0.99 -17.69
CA ARG A 60 -5.66 0.60 -16.49
C ARG A 60 -6.10 1.78 -15.63
N ALA A 61 -5.26 2.81 -15.51
CA ALA A 61 -5.62 4.02 -14.79
C ALA A 61 -6.74 4.78 -15.53
N LYS A 62 -6.57 4.95 -16.85
CA LYS A 62 -7.55 5.63 -17.72
C LYS A 62 -8.91 4.96 -17.68
N ASP A 63 -8.97 3.63 -17.87
CA ASP A 63 -10.22 2.89 -17.90
C ASP A 63 -10.97 3.02 -16.55
N ALA A 64 -10.27 2.84 -15.44
CA ALA A 64 -10.86 2.98 -14.10
C ALA A 64 -11.32 4.41 -13.81
N CYS A 65 -10.54 5.41 -14.20
CA CYS A 65 -10.91 6.81 -14.03
C CYS A 65 -12.11 7.20 -14.92
N ALA A 66 -12.17 6.69 -16.15
CA ALA A 66 -13.31 6.93 -17.05
C ALA A 66 -14.62 6.33 -16.49
N GLU A 67 -14.56 5.16 -15.85
CA GLU A 67 -15.71 4.53 -15.19
C GLU A 67 -16.23 5.36 -14.01
N VAL A 68 -15.34 5.97 -13.22
CA VAL A 68 -15.73 6.81 -12.07
C VAL A 68 -16.20 8.20 -12.49
N GLY A 69 -15.60 8.77 -13.54
CA GLY A 69 -16.05 10.03 -14.13
C GLY A 69 -15.04 11.20 -14.04
N PRO A 70 -15.51 12.43 -14.35
CA PRO A 70 -14.62 13.55 -14.71
C PRO A 70 -13.82 14.16 -13.55
N ARG A 71 -14.11 13.78 -12.30
CA ARG A 71 -13.31 14.22 -11.14
C ARG A 71 -12.05 13.39 -10.93
N THR A 72 -11.71 12.49 -11.84
CA THR A 72 -10.55 11.61 -11.71
C THR A 72 -9.46 11.94 -12.72
N ILE A 73 -8.20 11.78 -12.34
CA ILE A 73 -7.02 12.01 -13.16
C ILE A 73 -6.20 10.72 -13.21
N PRO A 74 -6.09 10.06 -14.38
CA PRO A 74 -5.31 8.82 -14.49
C PRO A 74 -3.81 9.10 -14.58
N ILE A 75 -3.01 8.38 -13.83
CA ILE A 75 -1.54 8.40 -13.93
C ILE A 75 -1.02 6.95 -13.88
N ALA A 76 -0.07 6.63 -14.77
CA ALA A 76 0.64 5.36 -14.71
C ALA A 76 1.69 5.38 -13.59
N CYS A 77 1.73 4.32 -12.77
CA CYS A 77 2.74 4.13 -11.74
C CYS A 77 2.92 2.63 -11.46
N ASP A 78 3.99 2.05 -11.97
CA ASP A 78 4.39 0.70 -11.59
C ASP A 78 5.31 0.78 -10.36
N LEU A 79 4.79 0.38 -9.22
CA LEU A 79 5.54 0.39 -7.95
C LEU A 79 6.70 -0.62 -7.90
N ALA A 80 6.77 -1.55 -8.87
CA ALA A 80 7.92 -2.42 -9.05
C ALA A 80 9.05 -1.77 -9.86
N ASP A 81 8.83 -0.55 -10.38
CA ASP A 81 9.76 0.19 -11.21
C ASP A 81 9.99 1.59 -10.64
N LEU A 82 11.18 1.85 -10.07
CA LEU A 82 11.49 3.12 -9.44
C LEU A 82 11.53 4.28 -10.43
N ASP A 83 11.86 4.04 -11.71
CA ASP A 83 11.80 5.06 -12.77
C ASP A 83 10.33 5.42 -13.07
N SER A 84 9.44 4.43 -13.11
CA SER A 84 8.01 4.65 -13.25
C SER A 84 7.43 5.44 -12.05
N VAL A 85 7.90 5.15 -10.84
CA VAL A 85 7.51 5.90 -9.64
C VAL A 85 7.97 7.35 -9.72
N ALA A 86 9.21 7.61 -10.15
CA ALA A 86 9.73 8.97 -10.32
C ALA A 86 8.98 9.73 -11.41
N ALA A 87 8.67 9.08 -12.54
CA ALA A 87 7.86 9.69 -13.61
C ALA A 87 6.44 10.03 -13.13
N ALA A 88 5.80 9.15 -12.35
CA ALA A 88 4.49 9.42 -11.76
C ALA A 88 4.55 10.61 -10.78
N ALA A 89 5.54 10.67 -9.90
CA ALA A 89 5.73 11.78 -8.97
C ALA A 89 5.93 13.11 -9.72
N LYS A 90 6.72 13.10 -10.81
CA LYS A 90 6.89 14.27 -11.68
C LYS A 90 5.56 14.71 -12.31
N ALA A 91 4.81 13.80 -12.91
CA ALA A 91 3.50 14.10 -13.52
C ALA A 91 2.50 14.66 -12.50
N ILE A 92 2.52 14.17 -11.25
CA ILE A 92 1.67 14.71 -10.18
C ILE A 92 2.09 16.15 -9.82
N ARG A 93 3.40 16.43 -9.75
CA ARG A 93 3.91 17.79 -9.49
C ARG A 93 3.52 18.78 -10.60
N GLU A 94 3.49 18.33 -11.85
CA GLU A 94 3.10 19.13 -13.01
C GLU A 94 1.62 19.56 -12.97
N LEU A 95 0.76 18.88 -12.17
CA LEU A 95 -0.61 19.31 -11.95
C LEU A 95 -0.70 20.60 -11.11
N GLN A 96 0.36 20.97 -10.40
CA GLN A 96 0.45 22.17 -9.55
C GLN A 96 -0.69 22.33 -8.54
N VAL A 97 -1.18 21.20 -8.01
CA VAL A 97 -2.23 21.18 -6.99
C VAL A 97 -1.69 20.59 -5.68
N PRO A 98 -2.03 21.18 -4.53
CA PRO A 98 -1.70 20.58 -3.24
C PRO A 98 -2.53 19.30 -3.02
N LEU A 99 -1.96 18.36 -2.28
CA LEU A 99 -2.63 17.11 -1.92
C LEU A 99 -3.24 17.21 -0.53
N ASP A 100 -4.53 16.93 -0.43
CA ASP A 100 -5.22 16.82 0.86
C ASP A 100 -5.01 15.45 1.49
N ALA A 101 -4.90 14.40 0.66
CA ALA A 101 -4.50 13.08 1.16
C ALA A 101 -3.73 12.24 0.12
N ILE A 102 -2.89 11.33 0.63
CA ILE A 102 -2.27 10.24 -0.13
C ILE A 102 -2.75 8.91 0.46
N ILE A 103 -3.36 8.06 -0.36
CA ILE A 103 -3.76 6.70 0.02
C ILE A 103 -2.87 5.70 -0.71
N ALA A 104 -1.86 5.18 -0.01
CA ALA A 104 -0.95 4.14 -0.48
C ALA A 104 -1.61 2.76 -0.32
N ASN A 105 -2.55 2.47 -1.25
CA ASN A 105 -3.42 1.29 -1.20
C ASN A 105 -2.90 0.11 -2.02
N ALA A 106 -2.21 0.35 -3.13
CA ALA A 106 -1.74 -0.72 -4.01
C ALA A 106 -0.92 -1.78 -3.27
N GLY A 107 -0.99 -3.00 -3.75
CA GLY A 107 -0.17 -4.07 -3.20
C GLY A 107 -0.35 -5.37 -3.97
N ILE A 108 0.68 -6.20 -3.86
CA ILE A 108 0.66 -7.58 -4.34
C ILE A 108 0.88 -8.52 -3.17
N GLY A 109 0.48 -9.76 -3.33
CA GLY A 109 0.75 -10.76 -2.31
C GLY A 109 0.79 -12.17 -2.85
N ASN A 110 1.59 -12.99 -2.21
CA ASN A 110 1.66 -14.42 -2.37
C ASN A 110 1.98 -14.89 -3.80
N PRO A 111 3.05 -14.37 -4.47
CA PRO A 111 3.49 -14.91 -5.74
C PRO A 111 3.95 -16.36 -5.56
N SER A 112 3.72 -17.20 -6.57
CA SER A 112 4.06 -18.63 -6.52
C SER A 112 5.56 -18.91 -6.53
N THR A 113 6.37 -17.95 -6.96
CA THR A 113 7.83 -18.07 -7.07
C THR A 113 8.50 -16.80 -6.58
N LEU A 114 9.72 -16.96 -6.05
CA LEU A 114 10.57 -15.82 -5.71
C LEU A 114 10.86 -14.99 -6.97
N GLN A 115 10.64 -13.70 -6.85
CA GLN A 115 11.00 -12.69 -7.84
C GLN A 115 11.72 -11.57 -7.13
N THR A 116 12.82 -11.11 -7.68
CA THR A 116 13.64 -10.04 -7.12
C THR A 116 13.91 -8.95 -8.15
N ARG A 117 13.95 -7.70 -7.68
CA ARG A 117 14.41 -6.55 -8.46
C ARG A 117 15.02 -5.54 -7.50
N TYR A 118 16.07 -4.86 -7.92
CA TYR A 118 16.80 -3.90 -7.10
C TYR A 118 17.38 -4.50 -5.79
N GLY A 119 17.70 -5.81 -5.80
CA GLY A 119 18.22 -6.52 -4.63
C GLY A 119 17.18 -6.76 -3.52
N VAL A 120 15.89 -6.66 -3.83
CA VAL A 120 14.80 -6.95 -2.89
C VAL A 120 13.72 -7.82 -3.52
N GLU A 121 13.02 -8.59 -2.70
CA GLU A 121 11.88 -9.41 -3.10
C GLU A 121 10.71 -8.54 -3.55
N LEU A 122 9.96 -9.03 -4.52
CA LEU A 122 8.97 -8.25 -5.26
C LEU A 122 7.82 -7.70 -4.39
N GLN A 123 7.36 -8.44 -3.38
CA GLN A 123 6.31 -7.94 -2.48
C GLN A 123 6.84 -6.81 -1.59
N PHE A 124 8.07 -6.94 -1.09
CA PHE A 124 8.72 -5.88 -0.33
C PHE A 124 8.97 -4.64 -1.21
N LEU A 125 9.37 -4.86 -2.47
CA LEU A 125 9.56 -3.78 -3.43
C LEU A 125 8.26 -3.03 -3.69
N VAL A 126 7.20 -3.72 -4.13
CA VAL A 126 5.93 -3.10 -4.53
C VAL A 126 5.19 -2.49 -3.35
N ASN A 127 5.05 -3.28 -2.26
CA ASN A 127 4.21 -2.87 -1.14
C ASN A 127 4.86 -1.77 -0.30
N HIS A 128 6.21 -1.82 -0.14
CA HIS A 128 6.92 -0.89 0.72
C HIS A 128 7.86 0.07 -0.04
N ILE A 129 8.88 -0.41 -0.77
CA ILE A 129 9.89 0.48 -1.37
C ILE A 129 9.30 1.41 -2.41
N GLY A 130 8.42 0.92 -3.29
CA GLY A 130 7.73 1.75 -4.29
C GLY A 130 6.89 2.85 -3.65
N HIS A 131 6.12 2.52 -2.60
CA HIS A 131 5.36 3.52 -1.84
C HIS A 131 6.26 4.45 -1.02
N PHE A 132 7.33 3.94 -0.41
CA PHE A 132 8.33 4.77 0.26
C PHE A 132 8.89 5.82 -0.70
N SER A 133 9.28 5.41 -1.91
CA SER A 133 9.78 6.33 -2.94
C SER A 133 8.73 7.34 -3.37
N LEU A 134 7.52 6.89 -3.70
CA LEU A 134 6.42 7.77 -4.16
C LEU A 134 6.02 8.79 -3.10
N VAL A 135 5.73 8.33 -1.88
CA VAL A 135 5.25 9.19 -0.80
C VAL A 135 6.29 10.23 -0.42
N ASN A 136 7.58 9.84 -0.28
CA ASN A 136 8.63 10.80 0.06
C ASN A 136 8.84 11.86 -1.03
N GLN A 137 8.66 11.52 -2.31
CA GLN A 137 8.74 12.47 -3.42
C GLN A 137 7.55 13.44 -3.48
N LEU A 138 6.44 13.15 -2.81
CA LEU A 138 5.21 13.95 -2.85
C LEU A 138 4.87 14.60 -1.50
N THR A 139 5.63 14.30 -0.45
CA THR A 139 5.32 14.76 0.92
C THR A 139 5.24 16.28 1.03
N ASP A 140 6.04 17.01 0.28
CA ASP A 140 6.04 18.47 0.25
C ASP A 140 4.79 19.07 -0.41
N LEU A 141 4.09 18.32 -1.25
CA LEU A 141 2.80 18.71 -1.83
C LEU A 141 1.62 18.50 -0.86
N VAL A 142 1.80 17.71 0.19
CA VAL A 142 0.75 17.45 1.18
C VAL A 142 0.54 18.69 2.06
N ARG A 143 -0.71 19.11 2.22
CA ARG A 143 -1.08 20.32 2.98
C ARG A 143 -0.63 20.23 4.44
N ASP A 144 -0.02 21.29 4.93
CA ASP A 144 0.30 21.42 6.35
C ASP A 144 -0.97 21.56 7.20
N GLY A 145 -0.95 21.03 8.39
CA GLY A 145 -2.04 21.10 9.38
C GLY A 145 -3.23 20.20 9.12
N THR A 146 -3.58 19.96 7.84
CA THR A 146 -4.79 19.21 7.48
C THR A 146 -4.51 17.97 6.62
N GLY A 147 -3.33 17.89 6.02
CA GLY A 147 -2.96 16.82 5.11
C GLY A 147 -2.90 15.45 5.79
N ARG A 148 -3.16 14.40 5.02
CA ARG A 148 -3.25 13.02 5.50
C ARG A 148 -2.50 12.05 4.62
N ILE A 149 -1.82 11.08 5.22
CA ILE A 149 -1.16 9.97 4.52
C ILE A 149 -1.67 8.68 5.13
N VAL A 150 -2.28 7.84 4.29
CA VAL A 150 -2.92 6.58 4.69
C VAL A 150 -2.19 5.43 4.04
N MET A 151 -1.58 4.57 4.86
CA MET A 151 -0.77 3.44 4.41
C MET A 151 -1.51 2.12 4.63
N VAL A 152 -1.86 1.43 3.53
CA VAL A 152 -2.64 0.20 3.61
C VAL A 152 -1.75 -1.02 3.85
N SER A 153 -1.74 -1.46 5.10
CA SER A 153 -1.09 -2.67 5.58
C SER A 153 -2.01 -3.91 5.42
N SER A 154 -1.86 -4.90 6.28
CA SER A 154 -2.66 -6.13 6.34
C SER A 154 -2.56 -6.76 7.73
N SER A 155 -3.55 -7.57 8.13
CA SER A 155 -3.42 -8.44 9.30
C SER A 155 -2.22 -9.41 9.21
N ALA A 156 -1.73 -9.69 8.00
CA ALA A 156 -0.51 -10.46 7.79
C ALA A 156 0.74 -9.79 8.43
N SER A 157 0.74 -8.48 8.62
CA SER A 157 1.79 -7.75 9.34
C SER A 157 1.92 -8.16 10.82
N VAL A 158 0.85 -8.72 11.38
CA VAL A 158 0.82 -9.25 12.76
C VAL A 158 1.03 -10.77 12.75
N MET A 159 0.36 -11.48 11.85
CA MET A 159 0.29 -12.94 11.88
C MET A 159 1.46 -13.64 11.18
N HIS A 160 2.09 -12.99 10.20
CA HIS A 160 3.07 -13.63 9.29
C HIS A 160 4.39 -12.85 9.14
N ALA A 161 4.52 -11.67 9.77
CA ALA A 161 5.82 -11.00 9.79
C ALA A 161 6.85 -11.84 10.58
N PRO A 162 8.13 -11.83 10.20
CA PRO A 162 9.20 -12.45 10.97
C PRO A 162 9.21 -11.97 12.44
N ARG A 163 9.76 -12.79 13.34
CA ARG A 163 9.85 -12.44 14.78
C ARG A 163 10.61 -11.12 15.02
N GLU A 164 11.66 -10.88 14.24
CA GLU A 164 12.44 -9.63 14.21
C GLU A 164 11.77 -8.50 13.42
N GLY A 165 10.61 -8.73 12.86
CA GLY A 165 9.86 -7.79 12.01
C GLY A 165 10.38 -7.73 10.58
N ILE A 166 11.65 -7.44 10.37
CA ILE A 166 12.30 -7.31 9.06
C ILE A 166 13.60 -8.09 9.01
N MET A 167 13.72 -9.03 8.08
CA MET A 167 14.94 -9.78 7.76
C MET A 167 15.86 -8.92 6.88
N PHE A 168 16.56 -7.96 7.44
CA PHE A 168 17.39 -7.02 6.66
C PHE A 168 18.55 -7.69 5.92
N ASP A 169 18.99 -8.86 6.34
CA ASP A 169 20.03 -9.66 5.72
C ASP A 169 19.48 -10.68 4.70
N ASN A 170 18.18 -10.66 4.44
CA ASN A 170 17.47 -11.53 3.51
C ASN A 170 16.32 -10.81 2.79
N LEU A 171 16.49 -9.54 2.43
CA LEU A 171 15.46 -8.77 1.73
C LEU A 171 15.21 -9.28 0.30
N ASP A 172 16.17 -9.94 -0.30
CA ASP A 172 16.10 -10.57 -1.62
C ASP A 172 15.44 -11.97 -1.60
N GLY A 173 15.38 -12.62 -0.43
CA GLY A 173 14.84 -13.96 -0.28
C GLY A 173 15.81 -15.10 -0.62
N ASP A 174 17.08 -14.81 -0.89
CA ASP A 174 18.05 -15.80 -1.36
C ASP A 174 18.40 -16.87 -0.30
N ARG A 175 18.34 -16.52 0.99
CA ARG A 175 18.61 -17.44 2.11
C ARG A 175 17.41 -18.28 2.49
N PHE A 176 16.23 -17.68 2.45
CA PHE A 176 14.97 -18.30 2.81
C PHE A 176 13.85 -17.54 2.12
N TYR A 177 12.93 -18.25 1.52
CA TYR A 177 11.72 -17.65 0.93
C TYR A 177 10.47 -18.45 1.26
N ASP A 178 9.55 -17.81 1.96
CA ASP A 178 8.16 -18.23 2.08
C ASP A 178 7.26 -17.05 1.67
N PRO A 179 6.40 -17.21 0.66
CA PRO A 179 5.60 -16.11 0.13
C PRO A 179 4.75 -15.39 1.16
N MET A 180 4.21 -16.11 2.15
CA MET A 180 3.36 -15.52 3.18
C MET A 180 4.16 -14.74 4.22
N THR A 181 5.32 -15.24 4.60
CA THR A 181 6.27 -14.54 5.48
C THR A 181 6.74 -13.23 4.85
N PHE A 182 7.12 -13.27 3.56
CA PHE A 182 7.53 -12.07 2.82
C PHE A 182 6.39 -11.09 2.61
N TYR A 183 5.17 -11.58 2.40
CA TYR A 183 3.98 -10.71 2.41
C TYR A 183 3.78 -10.05 3.77
N GLY A 184 3.84 -10.82 4.86
CA GLY A 184 3.75 -10.32 6.23
C GLY A 184 4.81 -9.26 6.53
N GLN A 185 6.08 -9.55 6.19
CA GLN A 185 7.20 -8.62 6.31
C GLN A 185 6.95 -7.32 5.53
N SER A 186 6.52 -7.41 4.27
CA SER A 186 6.24 -6.23 3.44
C SER A 186 5.15 -5.34 4.04
N LYS A 187 4.09 -5.96 4.57
CA LYS A 187 2.96 -5.24 5.20
C LYS A 187 3.31 -4.71 6.59
N PHE A 188 4.21 -5.37 7.31
CA PHE A 188 4.78 -4.82 8.54
C PHE A 188 5.66 -3.60 8.24
N ALA A 189 6.50 -3.66 7.21
CA ALA A 189 7.32 -2.53 6.75
C ALA A 189 6.46 -1.30 6.41
N VAL A 190 5.29 -1.49 5.76
CA VAL A 190 4.32 -0.42 5.48
C VAL A 190 3.82 0.25 6.76
N ALA A 191 3.42 -0.52 7.76
CA ALA A 191 2.92 0.02 9.02
C ALA A 191 4.02 0.70 9.84
N LEU A 192 5.22 0.11 9.89
CA LEU A 192 6.37 0.67 10.58
C LEU A 192 6.85 1.97 9.91
N TYR A 193 6.85 2.03 8.57
CA TYR A 193 7.14 3.25 7.82
C TYR A 193 6.12 4.36 8.14
N ALA A 194 4.83 4.04 8.19
CA ALA A 194 3.80 5.01 8.57
C ALA A 194 4.05 5.59 9.97
N LYS A 195 4.45 4.77 10.93
CA LYS A 195 4.80 5.20 12.30
C LYS A 195 6.00 6.15 12.30
N GLU A 196 7.07 5.83 11.58
CA GLU A 196 8.25 6.72 11.47
C GLU A 196 7.93 8.00 10.70
N LEU A 197 7.16 7.92 9.62
CA LEU A 197 6.76 9.08 8.83
C LEU A 197 5.88 10.03 9.66
N SER A 198 4.97 9.50 10.49
CA SER A 198 4.13 10.32 11.39
C SER A 198 4.98 11.15 12.36
N ARG A 199 6.07 10.54 12.87
CA ARG A 199 7.01 11.22 13.76
C ARG A 199 7.77 12.33 13.02
N ARG A 200 8.20 12.08 11.77
CA ARG A 200 8.94 13.05 10.96
C ARG A 200 8.09 14.24 10.51
N LEU A 201 6.81 14.01 10.25
CA LEU A 201 5.88 15.04 9.77
C LEU A 201 5.10 15.76 10.90
N ARG A 202 5.39 15.44 12.17
CA ARG A 202 4.70 16.05 13.31
C ARG A 202 4.76 17.58 13.28
N GLY A 203 5.93 18.15 12.93
CA GLY A 203 6.11 19.60 12.86
C GLY A 203 5.29 20.28 11.76
N ARG A 204 4.85 19.51 10.75
CA ARG A 204 3.97 19.97 9.67
C ARG A 204 2.48 19.73 9.95
N GLY A 205 2.14 19.07 11.05
CA GLY A 205 0.75 18.75 11.39
C GLY A 205 0.06 17.78 10.41
N ILE A 206 0.84 17.02 9.61
CA ILE A 206 0.31 16.02 8.68
C ILE A 206 0.03 14.73 9.43
N ALA A 207 -1.20 14.24 9.34
CA ALA A 207 -1.59 12.98 9.97
C ALA A 207 -1.18 11.78 9.09
N VAL A 208 -0.42 10.85 9.67
CA VAL A 208 -0.01 9.61 8.98
C VAL A 208 -0.48 8.41 9.79
N ASN A 209 -1.31 7.56 9.20
CA ASN A 209 -1.82 6.37 9.83
C ASN A 209 -1.68 5.14 8.93
N SER A 210 -1.62 3.97 9.52
CA SER A 210 -1.68 2.70 8.81
C SER A 210 -2.92 1.90 9.21
N LEU A 211 -3.33 0.99 8.33
CA LEU A 211 -4.51 0.16 8.58
C LEU A 211 -4.40 -1.22 7.93
N HIS A 212 -5.25 -2.14 8.37
CA HIS A 212 -5.61 -3.28 7.53
C HIS A 212 -7.13 -3.21 7.17
N PRO A 213 -7.47 -3.55 5.90
CA PRO A 213 -8.84 -3.39 5.40
C PRO A 213 -9.79 -4.52 5.82
N GLY A 214 -9.28 -5.56 6.49
CA GLY A 214 -9.98 -6.82 6.73
C GLY A 214 -9.86 -7.80 5.56
N ALA A 215 -10.39 -9.00 5.74
CA ALA A 215 -10.47 -10.01 4.69
C ALA A 215 -11.55 -9.62 3.67
N THR A 216 -11.14 -9.21 2.48
CA THR A 216 -12.02 -8.65 1.45
C THR A 216 -12.15 -9.59 0.25
N ARG A 217 -13.38 -9.76 -0.26
CA ARG A 217 -13.65 -10.51 -1.49
C ARG A 217 -13.02 -9.80 -2.70
N GLY A 218 -12.58 -10.58 -3.71
CA GLY A 218 -12.13 -10.02 -4.99
C GLY A 218 -10.76 -9.35 -4.97
N THR A 219 -10.03 -9.37 -3.85
CA THR A 219 -8.62 -8.96 -3.85
C THR A 219 -7.79 -10.01 -4.61
N GLY A 220 -6.89 -9.55 -5.50
CA GLY A 220 -6.11 -10.40 -6.40
C GLY A 220 -5.20 -11.45 -5.74
N LEU A 221 -5.10 -11.44 -4.41
CA LEU A 221 -4.37 -12.38 -3.56
C LEU A 221 -4.76 -13.87 -3.76
N ARG A 222 -5.95 -14.14 -4.34
CA ARG A 222 -6.48 -15.51 -4.55
C ARG A 222 -6.40 -16.02 -5.97
N LYS A 223 -5.81 -15.30 -6.92
CA LYS A 223 -5.76 -15.73 -8.32
C LYS A 223 -4.99 -17.05 -8.53
N ASN A 224 -4.13 -17.42 -7.58
CA ASN A 224 -3.27 -18.61 -7.65
C ASN A 224 -3.79 -19.81 -6.85
N VAL A 225 -5.03 -19.79 -6.36
CA VAL A 225 -5.62 -20.92 -5.61
C VAL A 225 -6.35 -21.86 -6.56
N GLY A 226 -5.99 -23.14 -6.54
CA GLY A 226 -6.58 -24.17 -7.40
C GLY A 226 -8.09 -24.34 -7.23
N LEU A 227 -8.75 -24.79 -8.32
CA LEU A 227 -10.21 -24.92 -8.42
C LEU A 227 -10.89 -25.67 -7.26
N PRO A 228 -10.38 -26.83 -6.77
CA PRO A 228 -11.06 -27.57 -5.70
C PRO A 228 -11.05 -26.78 -4.37
N LEU A 229 -9.98 -26.08 -4.05
CA LEU A 229 -9.90 -25.29 -2.84
C LEU A 229 -10.76 -24.01 -2.93
N ARG A 230 -11.02 -23.48 -4.13
CA ARG A 230 -11.95 -22.35 -4.34
C ARG A 230 -13.38 -22.73 -3.99
N VAL A 231 -13.81 -23.97 -4.29
CA VAL A 231 -15.16 -24.50 -3.98
C VAL A 231 -15.32 -24.70 -2.47
N VAL A 232 -14.33 -25.30 -1.81
CA VAL A 232 -14.34 -25.50 -0.34
C VAL A 232 -14.36 -24.20 0.44
N LEU A 233 -13.71 -23.15 -0.07
CA LEU A 233 -13.65 -21.82 0.54
C LEU A 233 -14.84 -20.91 0.17
N SER A 234 -15.78 -21.39 -0.67
CA SER A 234 -16.95 -20.64 -1.12
C SER A 234 -17.86 -20.15 0.04
N PRO A 235 -18.20 -20.97 1.04
CA PRO A 235 -19.01 -20.51 2.18
C PRO A 235 -18.32 -19.42 3.02
N MET A 236 -16.99 -19.49 3.17
CA MET A 236 -16.22 -18.47 3.87
C MET A 236 -16.29 -17.09 3.20
N GLN A 237 -16.57 -17.03 1.89
CA GLN A 237 -16.72 -15.76 1.20
C GLN A 237 -17.93 -14.94 1.67
N LEU A 238 -18.96 -15.60 2.22
CA LEU A 238 -20.13 -14.90 2.78
C LEU A 238 -19.76 -14.03 3.98
N PHE A 239 -18.74 -14.42 4.73
CA PHE A 239 -18.25 -13.69 5.91
C PHE A 239 -17.15 -12.65 5.57
N MET A 240 -16.63 -12.63 4.34
CA MET A 240 -15.65 -11.67 3.91
C MET A 240 -16.31 -10.32 3.57
N LYS A 241 -15.61 -9.23 3.86
CA LYS A 241 -16.03 -7.88 3.48
C LYS A 241 -16.19 -7.72 1.96
N SER A 242 -17.12 -6.88 1.53
CA SER A 242 -17.12 -6.36 0.16
C SER A 242 -15.93 -5.41 -0.05
N ALA A 243 -15.62 -5.09 -1.30
CA ALA A 243 -14.56 -4.10 -1.61
C ALA A 243 -14.87 -2.73 -0.99
N SER A 244 -16.14 -2.29 -1.02
CA SER A 244 -16.57 -1.02 -0.42
C SER A 244 -16.47 -1.03 1.12
N GLN A 245 -16.72 -2.17 1.77
CA GLN A 245 -16.47 -2.34 3.21
C GLN A 245 -14.97 -2.36 3.54
N GLY A 246 -14.14 -2.97 2.67
CA GLY A 246 -12.69 -2.92 2.80
C GLY A 246 -12.13 -1.51 2.65
N ALA A 247 -12.76 -0.68 1.81
CA ALA A 247 -12.37 0.70 1.58
C ALA A 247 -12.75 1.66 2.73
N ALA A 248 -13.68 1.29 3.62
CA ALA A 248 -14.22 2.18 4.63
C ALA A 248 -13.15 2.82 5.53
N THR A 249 -12.23 2.02 6.09
CA THR A 249 -11.22 2.53 7.03
C THR A 249 -10.25 3.50 6.35
N GLN A 250 -9.75 3.19 5.15
CA GLN A 250 -8.84 4.11 4.45
C GLN A 250 -9.54 5.39 3.99
N THR A 251 -10.81 5.31 3.62
CA THR A 251 -11.62 6.46 3.25
C THR A 251 -11.90 7.35 4.47
N LEU A 252 -12.24 6.75 5.62
CA LEU A 252 -12.38 7.45 6.90
C LEU A 252 -11.10 8.22 7.24
N LEU A 253 -9.94 7.55 7.19
CA LEU A 253 -8.65 8.14 7.54
C LEU A 253 -8.24 9.26 6.59
N ALA A 254 -8.61 9.15 5.30
CA ALA A 254 -8.26 10.14 4.29
C ALA A 254 -9.12 11.41 4.37
N ALA A 255 -10.40 11.31 4.74
CA ALA A 255 -11.34 12.38 4.48
C ALA A 255 -12.28 12.75 5.64
N SER A 256 -12.48 11.88 6.65
CA SER A 256 -13.44 12.18 7.71
C SER A 256 -12.89 13.17 8.76
N PRO A 257 -13.66 14.16 9.17
CA PRO A 257 -13.30 15.05 10.27
C PRO A 257 -13.21 14.34 11.63
N LEU A 258 -13.83 13.17 11.79
CA LEU A 258 -13.84 12.39 13.04
C LEU A 258 -12.45 11.93 13.48
N VAL A 259 -11.47 11.88 12.56
CA VAL A 259 -10.12 11.42 12.83
C VAL A 259 -9.07 12.55 12.74
N THR A 260 -9.52 13.79 12.76
CA THR A 260 -8.62 14.97 12.73
C THR A 260 -7.65 14.94 13.89
N GLY A 261 -6.36 15.14 13.60
CA GLY A 261 -5.28 15.16 14.59
C GLY A 261 -4.81 13.78 15.07
N ILE A 262 -5.48 12.69 14.70
CA ILE A 262 -5.04 11.33 15.05
C ILE A 262 -3.95 10.89 14.07
N THR A 263 -2.76 10.63 14.60
CA THR A 263 -1.58 10.29 13.79
C THR A 263 -0.72 9.22 14.45
N GLY A 264 -0.06 8.40 13.64
CA GLY A 264 0.84 7.34 14.09
C GLY A 264 0.13 6.09 14.60
N GLU A 265 -1.16 5.93 14.33
CA GLU A 265 -1.95 4.81 14.81
C GLU A 265 -2.12 3.72 13.74
N TYR A 266 -2.34 2.48 14.23
CA TYR A 266 -2.74 1.35 13.40
C TYR A 266 -4.25 1.14 13.52
N TRP A 267 -4.95 0.96 12.40
CA TRP A 267 -6.40 0.95 12.36
C TRP A 267 -6.96 -0.34 11.76
N SER A 268 -8.12 -0.74 12.24
CA SER A 268 -8.97 -1.78 11.67
C SER A 268 -10.43 -1.43 11.89
N ASP A 269 -11.28 -1.75 10.94
CA ASP A 269 -12.74 -1.63 11.13
C ASP A 269 -13.20 -0.23 11.60
N CYS A 270 -12.57 0.82 11.02
CA CYS A 270 -12.80 2.22 11.36
C CYS A 270 -12.46 2.58 12.82
N ARG A 271 -11.61 1.82 13.50
CA ARG A 271 -11.18 2.05 14.89
C ARG A 271 -9.66 1.87 15.02
N ILE A 272 -9.08 2.51 16.02
CA ILE A 272 -7.71 2.23 16.44
C ILE A 272 -7.65 0.77 16.91
N ALA A 273 -6.66 0.04 16.45
CA ALA A 273 -6.48 -1.37 16.72
C ALA A 273 -5.03 -1.66 17.12
N GLU A 274 -4.82 -2.80 17.75
CA GLU A 274 -3.48 -3.29 18.03
C GLU A 274 -2.83 -3.80 16.75
N GLY A 275 -1.65 -3.28 16.45
CA GLY A 275 -0.79 -3.75 15.37
C GLY A 275 0.26 -4.72 15.90
N ASN A 276 1.27 -5.01 15.07
CA ASN A 276 2.43 -5.78 15.52
C ASN A 276 3.14 -5.03 16.67
N PRO A 277 3.50 -5.70 17.79
CA PRO A 277 4.15 -5.06 18.94
C PRO A 277 5.44 -4.29 18.59
N LEU A 278 6.17 -4.74 17.58
CA LEU A 278 7.40 -4.07 17.09
C LEU A 278 7.14 -2.72 16.41
N LEU A 279 5.90 -2.30 16.20
CA LEU A 279 5.59 -0.94 15.71
C LEU A 279 6.04 0.15 16.68
N THR A 280 6.27 -0.18 17.94
CA THR A 280 6.80 0.75 18.96
C THR A 280 8.32 0.86 18.95
N ASP A 281 9.04 -0.03 18.25
CA ASP A 281 10.50 -0.01 18.15
C ASP A 281 10.99 1.10 17.20
N SER A 282 11.38 2.21 17.79
CA SER A 282 11.88 3.38 17.06
C SER A 282 13.24 3.13 16.37
N ASN A 283 14.05 2.18 16.86
CA ASN A 283 15.34 1.86 16.25
C ASN A 283 15.11 1.01 14.99
N LEU A 284 14.20 0.04 15.07
CA LEU A 284 13.77 -0.75 13.92
C LEU A 284 13.18 0.16 12.82
N ALA A 285 12.33 1.11 13.20
CA ALA A 285 11.72 2.08 12.28
C ALA A 285 12.76 2.96 11.59
N LYS A 286 13.74 3.48 12.33
CA LYS A 286 14.86 4.26 11.78
C LYS A 286 15.76 3.41 10.87
N ARG A 287 16.00 2.14 11.23
CA ARG A 287 16.78 1.21 10.40
C ARG A 287 16.07 0.94 9.09
N LEU A 288 14.76 0.64 9.13
CA LEU A 288 13.95 0.44 7.93
C LEU A 288 14.01 1.67 7.01
N TRP A 289 13.84 2.88 7.58
CA TRP A 289 13.95 4.12 6.83
C TRP A 289 15.30 4.25 6.11
N LYS A 290 16.41 4.05 6.82
CA LYS A 290 17.77 4.16 6.25
C LYS A 290 18.00 3.15 5.12
N VAL A 291 17.58 1.89 5.32
CA VAL A 291 17.73 0.84 4.32
C VAL A 291 16.87 1.14 3.09
N SER A 292 15.62 1.56 3.28
CA SER A 292 14.72 1.94 2.18
C SER A 292 15.26 3.12 1.38
N ALA A 293 15.77 4.16 2.06
CA ALA A 293 16.38 5.32 1.41
C ALA A 293 17.64 4.93 0.61
N HIS A 294 18.45 4.01 1.16
CA HIS A 294 19.65 3.51 0.45
C HIS A 294 19.27 2.74 -0.82
N ILE A 295 18.26 1.85 -0.74
CA ILE A 295 17.77 1.09 -1.91
C ILE A 295 17.30 2.06 -3.01
N VAL A 296 16.50 3.05 -2.66
CA VAL A 296 15.98 4.04 -3.62
C VAL A 296 17.13 4.86 -4.21
N ALA A 297 18.06 5.38 -3.39
CA ALA A 297 19.17 6.20 -3.87
C ALA A 297 20.14 5.43 -4.78
N ALA A 298 20.48 4.19 -4.44
CA ALA A 298 21.38 3.35 -5.23
C ALA A 298 20.83 3.07 -6.64
N ASN A 299 19.50 3.08 -6.80
CA ASN A 299 18.87 2.78 -8.08
C ASN A 299 18.44 4.02 -8.88
N ASN A 300 18.31 5.19 -8.25
CA ASN A 300 18.12 6.47 -8.95
C ASN A 300 19.42 6.97 -9.62
N LEU A 301 20.58 6.45 -9.23
CA LEU A 301 21.90 6.85 -9.78
C LEU A 301 22.37 5.96 -10.95
N SER A 302 21.66 4.87 -11.27
CA SER A 302 22.03 3.96 -12.37
C SER A 302 21.18 4.24 -13.60
N PRO A 303 21.76 4.66 -14.75
CA PRO A 303 21.01 4.75 -15.99
C PRO A 303 20.58 3.34 -16.42
N SER A 304 19.29 3.17 -16.57
CA SER A 304 18.53 2.02 -17.13
C SER A 304 19.31 0.71 -17.34
N LYS A 305 19.18 -0.23 -16.43
CA LYS A 305 19.30 -1.66 -16.74
C LYS A 305 17.99 -2.34 -16.39
N SER A 306 17.03 -2.27 -17.31
CA SER A 306 15.88 -3.16 -17.30
C SER A 306 16.35 -4.55 -17.74
N THR A 307 16.62 -5.40 -16.79
CA THR A 307 16.70 -6.84 -17.04
C THR A 307 15.97 -7.53 -15.91
N LEU A 308 14.75 -8.00 -16.22
CA LEU A 308 14.09 -9.05 -15.46
C LEU A 308 15.05 -10.26 -15.49
N GLY A 309 15.74 -10.49 -14.37
CA GLY A 309 16.51 -11.69 -14.15
C GLY A 309 15.54 -12.86 -14.02
N THR A 310 15.29 -13.56 -15.13
CA THR A 310 14.68 -14.89 -15.10
C THR A 310 15.59 -15.80 -14.28
N ALA A 311 15.04 -16.40 -13.24
CA ALA A 311 15.72 -17.37 -12.40
C ALA A 311 16.42 -18.43 -13.28
N ARG A 312 17.75 -18.43 -13.23
CA ARG A 312 18.59 -19.42 -13.89
C ARG A 312 18.34 -20.75 -13.17
N MET A 313 17.56 -21.65 -13.79
CA MET A 313 17.49 -23.06 -13.40
C MET A 313 18.92 -23.63 -13.40
N ARG A 314 19.53 -23.81 -12.23
CA ARG A 314 20.73 -24.63 -12.11
C ARG A 314 20.31 -26.09 -12.28
N ARG A 315 20.54 -26.63 -13.49
CA ARG A 315 20.58 -28.07 -13.72
C ARG A 315 21.73 -28.66 -12.89
N ALA A 316 21.38 -29.51 -11.95
CA ALA A 316 22.34 -30.39 -11.32
C ALA A 316 22.86 -31.39 -12.39
N SER A 317 24.08 -31.20 -12.87
CA SER A 317 24.78 -32.18 -13.65
C SER A 317 25.35 -33.25 -12.72
N LYS A 318 24.74 -34.44 -12.73
CA LYS A 318 25.40 -35.67 -12.27
C LYS A 318 26.61 -35.91 -13.17
N VAL A 319 27.80 -35.80 -12.61
CA VAL A 319 28.98 -36.41 -13.20
C VAL A 319 29.23 -37.70 -12.44
N ALA A 320 28.92 -38.81 -13.06
CA ALA A 320 29.46 -40.11 -12.71
C ALA A 320 30.93 -40.12 -13.14
N ALA A 321 31.85 -40.37 -12.26
CA ALA A 321 33.22 -40.73 -12.57
C ALA A 321 33.45 -42.15 -12.17
N ILE A 322 33.75 -42.96 -13.16
CA ILE A 322 34.32 -44.31 -13.11
C ILE A 322 35.81 -44.15 -12.79
N LYS A 323 36.25 -44.70 -11.71
CA LYS A 323 37.33 -45.69 -11.49
C LYS A 323 37.68 -45.72 -9.98
#